data_069a0085289dc0cd48a4293accecd7fe
#
_entry.id   069a0085289dc0cd48a4293accecd7fe
#
_cell.length_a   1.000
_cell.length_b   1.000
_cell.length_c   1.000
_cell.angle_alpha   90.00
_cell.angle_beta   90.00
_cell.angle_gamma   90.00
#
_symmetry.space_group_name_H-M   'P 1'
#
loop_
_entity.id
_entity.type
_entity.pdbx_description
1 polymer ?
#
loop_
_entity_poly.entity_id
_entity_poly.type
_entity_poly.pdbx_seq_one_letter_code
_entity_poly.pdbx_strand_id
1 'polypeptide(L)'
;MLNGKRILVAPLDWGLGHATRCVPLIERLLRFGAIPILGADKGPLAVLSAEFPSLEYVRIPGITVRYSESGNQLWSMAKQFPAMLRSMQTERALFEGMRAKLRLDAVISDQRFGIRSNALPSLLITHQVFPFTPFAQSVLRKVNLRNIARFDRCWIMDEQRSPGLAGELSHGAELPGNSRYIGILSRMAPIRNSPSESTGAKYRIVAVISGPEPQRSLLENILLEQMQGIKGEHLVVLGLPDELDQKQIKNITMIGHMQGSKLARAMSDSEMIVSRSGYTTLMDLAALGRSALIVPTPGQEEQEYLGRLHAGTGRYIVQQQNSIDLTTALGTTADQPLTPQHSGSDLLDEALGDLAGLLQ
;
A
#
# COMPACT_ATOMS: atom_id res chain seq x y z
N MET A 1 24.58 -7.66 -8.59
CA MET A 1 24.79 -6.94 -7.30
C MET A 1 24.71 -5.44 -7.57
N LEU A 2 24.08 -4.69 -6.68
CA LEU A 2 23.89 -3.23 -6.80
C LEU A 2 24.86 -2.43 -5.93
N ASN A 3 26.05 -2.99 -5.68
CA ASN A 3 27.01 -2.43 -4.74
C ASN A 3 27.32 -0.95 -5.02
N GLY A 4 27.07 -0.11 -4.02
CA GLY A 4 27.33 1.32 -4.04
C GLY A 4 26.41 2.14 -4.96
N LYS A 5 25.45 1.50 -5.67
CA LYS A 5 24.50 2.20 -6.55
C LYS A 5 23.50 3.01 -5.75
N ARG A 6 23.40 4.29 -6.06
CA ARG A 6 22.50 5.25 -5.40
C ARG A 6 21.13 5.23 -6.09
N ILE A 7 20.12 4.71 -5.40
CA ILE A 7 18.80 4.46 -5.97
C ILE A 7 17.74 5.25 -5.19
N LEU A 8 17.09 6.20 -5.88
CA LEU A 8 15.95 6.92 -5.29
C LEU A 8 14.73 6.01 -5.27
N VAL A 9 14.08 5.88 -4.11
CA VAL A 9 12.77 5.23 -3.95
C VAL A 9 11.75 6.30 -3.63
N ALA A 10 10.77 6.49 -4.52
CA ALA A 10 9.82 7.60 -4.47
C ALA A 10 8.35 7.11 -4.41
N PRO A 11 7.80 6.85 -3.21
CA PRO A 11 6.39 6.51 -3.05
C PRO A 11 5.47 7.68 -3.38
N LEU A 12 4.26 7.35 -3.86
CA LEU A 12 3.19 8.33 -4.02
C LEU A 12 2.73 8.86 -2.65
N ASP A 13 2.46 10.16 -2.57
CA ASP A 13 2.07 10.85 -1.33
C ASP A 13 0.55 10.80 -1.06
N TRP A 14 -0.11 9.68 -1.42
CA TRP A 14 -1.56 9.47 -1.22
C TRP A 14 -1.82 8.46 -0.11
N GLY A 15 -1.44 8.83 1.11
CA GLY A 15 -1.57 7.97 2.28
C GLY A 15 -0.34 7.11 2.56
N LEU A 16 -0.35 6.43 3.71
CA LEU A 16 0.81 5.71 4.24
C LEU A 16 1.08 4.39 3.51
N GLY A 17 0.09 3.82 2.82
CA GLY A 17 0.21 2.53 2.15
C GLY A 17 1.33 2.47 1.10
N HIS A 18 1.56 3.58 0.37
CA HIS A 18 2.66 3.67 -0.60
C HIS A 18 4.02 3.63 0.09
N ALA A 19 4.19 4.33 1.20
CA ALA A 19 5.43 4.28 1.97
C ALA A 19 5.67 2.89 2.58
N THR A 20 4.66 2.31 3.20
CA THR A 20 4.80 1.01 3.89
C THR A 20 5.14 -0.13 2.94
N ARG A 21 4.60 -0.15 1.72
CA ARG A 21 4.94 -1.18 0.73
C ARG A 21 6.33 -0.98 0.10
N CYS A 22 6.91 0.22 0.20
CA CYS A 22 8.31 0.46 -0.19
C CYS A 22 9.31 -0.08 0.83
N VAL A 23 8.92 -0.33 2.09
CA VAL A 23 9.82 -0.83 3.14
C VAL A 23 10.51 -2.14 2.72
N PRO A 24 9.82 -3.23 2.34
CA PRO A 24 10.47 -4.47 1.94
C PRO A 24 11.34 -4.32 0.68
N LEU A 25 10.98 -3.41 -0.24
CA LEU A 25 11.83 -3.09 -1.39
C LEU A 25 13.14 -2.43 -0.96
N ILE A 26 13.09 -1.43 -0.05
CA ILE A 26 14.27 -0.73 0.47
C ILE A 26 15.18 -1.71 1.22
N GLU A 27 14.62 -2.58 2.07
CA GLU A 27 15.37 -3.63 2.75
C GLU A 27 16.10 -4.55 1.77
N ARG A 28 15.43 -4.90 0.67
CA ARG A 28 16.02 -5.77 -0.34
C ARG A 28 17.12 -5.06 -1.13
N LEU A 29 16.94 -3.78 -1.48
CA LEU A 29 17.98 -2.95 -2.07
C LEU A 29 19.23 -2.86 -1.20
N LEU A 30 19.08 -2.66 0.12
CA LEU A 30 20.18 -2.67 1.07
C LEU A 30 20.91 -4.02 1.08
N ARG A 31 20.20 -5.15 1.07
CA ARG A 31 20.80 -6.50 1.00
C ARG A 31 21.57 -6.72 -0.31
N PHE A 32 21.16 -6.10 -1.41
CA PHE A 32 21.86 -6.14 -2.69
C PHE A 32 23.05 -5.17 -2.76
N GLY A 33 23.34 -4.42 -1.67
CA GLY A 33 24.45 -3.50 -1.53
C GLY A 33 24.20 -2.11 -2.11
N ALA A 34 22.96 -1.79 -2.49
CA ALA A 34 22.58 -0.46 -2.95
C ALA A 34 22.61 0.56 -1.80
N ILE A 35 22.61 1.83 -2.16
CA ILE A 35 22.43 2.99 -1.27
C ILE A 35 21.07 3.61 -1.60
N PRO A 36 19.98 3.19 -0.94
CA PRO A 36 18.67 3.79 -1.17
C PRO A 36 18.62 5.21 -0.64
N ILE A 37 17.92 6.09 -1.38
CA ILE A 37 17.60 7.45 -0.98
C ILE A 37 16.07 7.55 -0.91
N LEU A 38 15.55 8.09 0.18
CA LEU A 38 14.11 8.21 0.39
C LEU A 38 13.58 9.48 -0.29
N GLY A 39 12.71 9.32 -1.29
CA GLY A 39 12.11 10.44 -2.02
C GLY A 39 10.65 10.64 -1.63
N ALA A 40 10.37 11.31 -0.51
CA ALA A 40 9.00 11.45 0.02
C ALA A 40 8.80 12.79 0.72
N ASP A 41 7.57 13.08 1.17
CA ASP A 41 7.24 14.24 2.01
C ASP A 41 6.23 13.84 3.10
N LYS A 42 6.03 14.69 4.09
CA LYS A 42 5.03 14.56 5.17
C LYS A 42 4.95 13.15 5.78
N GLY A 43 3.75 12.59 5.89
CA GLY A 43 3.46 11.29 6.49
C GLY A 43 4.26 10.12 5.88
N PRO A 44 4.31 9.94 4.55
CA PRO A 44 5.17 8.95 3.91
C PRO A 44 6.65 9.07 4.30
N LEU A 45 7.19 10.29 4.37
CA LEU A 45 8.57 10.49 4.82
C LEU A 45 8.74 10.16 6.30
N ALA A 46 7.80 10.54 7.16
CA ALA A 46 7.85 10.21 8.57
C ALA A 46 7.91 8.69 8.80
N VAL A 47 7.08 7.93 8.09
CA VAL A 47 7.07 6.45 8.16
C VAL A 47 8.41 5.87 7.69
N LEU A 48 8.91 6.28 6.51
CA LEU A 48 10.15 5.74 5.97
C LEU A 48 11.37 6.12 6.81
N SER A 49 11.43 7.36 7.34
CA SER A 49 12.52 7.79 8.20
C SER A 49 12.51 7.10 9.56
N ALA A 50 11.35 6.70 10.08
CA ALA A 50 11.25 5.91 11.29
C ALA A 50 11.74 4.47 11.09
N GLU A 51 11.48 3.86 9.92
CA GLU A 51 11.97 2.51 9.57
C GLU A 51 13.47 2.53 9.20
N PHE A 52 13.95 3.60 8.55
CA PHE A 52 15.33 3.74 8.05
C PHE A 52 15.99 5.06 8.49
N PRO A 53 16.27 5.25 9.78
CA PRO A 53 16.77 6.52 10.32
C PRO A 53 18.17 6.93 9.82
N SER A 54 18.93 5.98 9.26
CA SER A 54 20.28 6.22 8.73
C SER A 54 20.33 6.55 7.25
N LEU A 55 19.20 6.41 6.52
CA LEU A 55 19.18 6.66 5.08
C LEU A 55 19.04 8.16 4.77
N GLU A 56 19.73 8.58 3.70
CA GLU A 56 19.55 9.91 3.12
C GLU A 56 18.13 10.08 2.57
N TYR A 57 17.55 11.25 2.73
CA TYR A 57 16.24 11.56 2.17
C TYR A 57 16.23 12.88 1.42
N VAL A 58 15.29 13.02 0.50
CA VAL A 58 14.96 14.27 -0.19
C VAL A 58 13.45 14.47 -0.17
N ARG A 59 13.03 15.70 0.12
CA ARG A 59 11.61 16.04 0.09
C ARG A 59 11.14 16.19 -1.35
N ILE A 60 10.17 15.36 -1.71
CA ILE A 60 9.48 15.41 -3.00
C ILE A 60 8.00 15.62 -2.72
N PRO A 61 7.52 16.87 -2.75
CA PRO A 61 6.12 17.17 -2.50
C PRO A 61 5.18 16.41 -3.44
N GLY A 62 4.11 15.86 -2.91
CA GLY A 62 3.05 15.24 -3.68
C GLY A 62 1.91 16.21 -3.99
N ILE A 63 0.97 15.75 -4.80
CA ILE A 63 -0.29 16.47 -5.06
C ILE A 63 -1.23 16.21 -3.90
N THR A 64 -1.83 17.24 -3.34
CA THR A 64 -2.95 17.09 -2.41
C THR A 64 -4.21 16.77 -3.20
N VAL A 65 -4.63 15.50 -3.20
CA VAL A 65 -5.94 15.10 -3.74
C VAL A 65 -7.00 15.42 -2.70
N ARG A 66 -8.03 16.14 -3.11
CA ARG A 66 -9.21 16.40 -2.26
C ARG A 66 -10.32 15.45 -2.68
N TYR A 67 -10.78 14.64 -1.75
CA TYR A 67 -11.94 13.79 -1.93
C TYR A 67 -13.21 14.60 -1.65
N SER A 68 -14.27 14.33 -2.44
CA SER A 68 -15.55 15.01 -2.26
C SER A 68 -16.31 14.44 -1.07
N GLU A 69 -16.88 15.28 -0.23
CA GLU A 69 -17.78 14.89 0.86
C GLU A 69 -19.11 14.31 0.33
N SER A 70 -19.53 14.72 -0.86
CA SER A 70 -20.85 14.46 -1.44
C SER A 70 -20.96 13.19 -2.32
N GLY A 71 -20.03 12.24 -2.23
CA GLY A 71 -20.12 10.96 -2.95
C GLY A 71 -19.90 11.04 -4.49
N ASN A 72 -19.81 12.23 -5.08
CA ASN A 72 -19.62 12.40 -6.53
C ASN A 72 -18.12 12.56 -6.87
N GLN A 73 -17.34 11.53 -6.48
CA GLN A 73 -15.87 11.53 -6.62
C GLN A 73 -15.43 11.62 -8.08
N LEU A 74 -16.22 11.11 -9.02
CA LEU A 74 -15.91 11.08 -10.44
C LEU A 74 -15.77 12.50 -11.05
N TRP A 75 -16.73 13.36 -10.79
CA TRP A 75 -16.66 14.76 -11.24
C TRP A 75 -15.51 15.51 -10.57
N SER A 76 -15.22 15.17 -9.30
CA SER A 76 -14.07 15.71 -8.58
C SER A 76 -12.75 15.28 -9.22
N MET A 77 -12.60 14.00 -9.58
CA MET A 77 -11.40 13.49 -10.26
C MET A 77 -11.26 14.02 -11.68
N ALA A 78 -12.34 14.09 -12.46
CA ALA A 78 -12.31 14.64 -13.80
C ALA A 78 -11.86 16.11 -13.82
N LYS A 79 -12.31 16.92 -12.86
CA LYS A 79 -11.87 18.31 -12.68
C LYS A 79 -10.39 18.40 -12.26
N GLN A 80 -9.86 17.41 -11.56
CA GLN A 80 -8.48 17.38 -11.11
C GLN A 80 -7.50 16.84 -12.17
N PHE A 81 -7.99 16.22 -13.26
CA PHE A 81 -7.14 15.63 -14.31
C PHE A 81 -6.12 16.61 -14.92
N PRO A 82 -6.46 17.86 -15.28
CA PRO A 82 -5.47 18.82 -15.77
C PRO A 82 -4.42 19.19 -14.71
N ALA A 83 -4.81 19.24 -13.43
CA ALA A 83 -3.87 19.48 -12.33
C ALA A 83 -2.92 18.29 -12.16
N MET A 84 -3.40 17.07 -12.31
CA MET A 84 -2.61 15.86 -12.29
C MET A 84 -1.55 15.84 -13.40
N LEU A 85 -1.91 16.22 -14.62
CA LEU A 85 -0.95 16.32 -15.73
C LEU A 85 0.13 17.39 -15.49
N ARG A 86 -0.27 18.57 -14.98
CA ARG A 86 0.69 19.62 -14.61
C ARG A 86 1.63 19.17 -13.52
N SER A 87 1.13 18.47 -12.53
CA SER A 87 1.94 17.94 -11.44
C SER A 87 2.97 16.93 -11.94
N MET A 88 2.62 16.03 -12.86
CA MET A 88 3.60 15.13 -13.46
C MET A 88 4.75 15.89 -14.15
N GLN A 89 4.45 17.02 -14.79
CA GLN A 89 5.48 17.87 -15.41
C GLN A 89 6.34 18.56 -14.34
N THR A 90 5.70 19.07 -13.28
CA THR A 90 6.41 19.70 -12.14
C THR A 90 7.31 18.69 -11.42
N GLU A 91 6.80 17.48 -11.16
CA GLU A 91 7.61 16.39 -10.57
C GLU A 91 8.80 16.05 -11.45
N ARG A 92 8.60 15.97 -12.77
CA ARG A 92 9.69 15.68 -13.70
C ARG A 92 10.76 16.76 -13.67
N ALA A 93 10.37 18.04 -13.71
CA ALA A 93 11.31 19.16 -13.65
C ALA A 93 12.09 19.16 -12.31
N LEU A 94 11.40 18.93 -11.20
CA LEU A 94 11.98 18.79 -9.88
C LEU A 94 13.00 17.64 -9.85
N PHE A 95 12.62 16.47 -10.35
CA PHE A 95 13.49 15.29 -10.37
C PHE A 95 14.73 15.50 -11.24
N GLU A 96 14.59 16.06 -12.45
CA GLU A 96 15.71 16.37 -13.33
C GLU A 96 16.69 17.36 -12.67
N GLY A 97 16.18 18.33 -11.90
CA GLY A 97 17.02 19.29 -11.17
C GLY A 97 17.81 18.68 -9.99
N MET A 98 17.31 17.60 -9.39
CA MET A 98 17.94 16.99 -8.21
C MET A 98 18.81 15.76 -8.52
N ARG A 99 18.50 15.00 -9.59
CA ARG A 99 19.16 13.71 -9.88
C ARG A 99 20.68 13.79 -9.95
N ALA A 100 21.21 14.84 -10.58
CA ALA A 100 22.66 15.04 -10.71
C ALA A 100 23.31 15.40 -9.36
N LYS A 101 22.65 16.24 -8.56
CA LYS A 101 23.10 16.63 -7.22
C LYS A 101 23.18 15.44 -6.28
N LEU A 102 22.18 14.54 -6.37
CA LEU A 102 22.10 13.32 -5.57
C LEU A 102 22.97 12.19 -6.14
N ARG A 103 23.58 12.37 -7.31
CA ARG A 103 24.40 11.34 -8.00
C ARG A 103 23.65 10.02 -8.12
N LEU A 104 22.40 10.06 -8.60
CA LEU A 104 21.57 8.89 -8.72
C LEU A 104 22.02 8.01 -9.90
N ASP A 105 22.07 6.69 -9.65
CA ASP A 105 22.27 5.67 -10.68
C ASP A 105 20.95 5.18 -11.24
N ALA A 106 19.86 5.14 -10.43
CA ALA A 106 18.51 4.75 -10.85
C ALA A 106 17.44 5.42 -9.99
N VAL A 107 16.20 5.31 -10.45
CA VAL A 107 15.01 5.67 -9.67
C VAL A 107 13.95 4.57 -9.74
N ILE A 108 13.34 4.28 -8.59
CA ILE A 108 12.17 3.42 -8.47
C ILE A 108 11.01 4.29 -7.96
N SER A 109 10.04 4.49 -8.83
CA SER A 109 8.87 5.34 -8.59
C SER A 109 7.65 4.49 -8.29
N ASP A 110 7.02 4.68 -7.14
CA ASP A 110 5.76 4.04 -6.84
C ASP A 110 4.60 4.95 -7.24
N GLN A 111 4.02 4.65 -8.40
CA GLN A 111 2.90 5.37 -9.04
C GLN A 111 3.10 6.89 -9.25
N ARG A 112 4.33 7.40 -9.17
CA ARG A 112 4.67 8.80 -9.49
C ARG A 112 5.19 8.90 -10.92
N PHE A 113 4.32 9.06 -11.89
CA PHE A 113 4.66 9.06 -13.32
C PHE A 113 5.58 10.22 -13.74
N GLY A 114 5.68 11.27 -12.94
CA GLY A 114 6.61 12.38 -13.15
C GLY A 114 8.05 12.08 -12.72
N ILE A 115 8.24 11.18 -11.75
CA ILE A 115 9.56 10.86 -11.18
C ILE A 115 10.28 9.83 -12.05
N ARG A 116 10.85 10.29 -13.16
CA ARG A 116 11.63 9.51 -14.11
C ARG A 116 12.57 10.40 -14.92
N SER A 117 13.60 9.84 -15.52
CA SER A 117 14.52 10.53 -16.43
C SER A 117 14.84 9.65 -17.64
N ASN A 118 15.25 10.28 -18.73
CA ASN A 118 15.80 9.54 -19.86
C ASN A 118 17.33 9.33 -19.74
N ALA A 119 17.94 9.89 -18.70
CA ALA A 119 19.39 9.88 -18.49
C ALA A 119 19.85 8.81 -17.49
N LEU A 120 18.91 8.10 -16.85
CA LEU A 120 19.19 6.98 -15.94
C LEU A 120 18.01 6.00 -15.93
N PRO A 121 18.23 4.72 -15.61
CA PRO A 121 17.19 3.72 -15.46
C PRO A 121 16.08 4.19 -14.53
N SER A 122 14.87 4.21 -15.05
CA SER A 122 13.67 4.65 -14.34
C SER A 122 12.66 3.51 -14.29
N LEU A 123 12.34 3.07 -13.08
CA LEU A 123 11.44 1.95 -12.85
C LEU A 123 10.15 2.44 -12.21
N LEU A 124 9.03 1.88 -12.63
CA LEU A 124 7.72 2.10 -12.02
C LEU A 124 7.32 0.87 -11.22
N ILE A 125 6.85 1.05 -10.00
CA ILE A 125 6.10 0.00 -9.30
C ILE A 125 4.63 0.36 -9.24
N THR A 126 3.76 -0.63 -9.49
CA THR A 126 2.30 -0.46 -9.49
C THR A 126 1.59 -1.79 -9.32
N HIS A 127 0.35 -1.75 -8.84
CA HIS A 127 -0.61 -2.85 -8.94
C HIS A 127 -1.78 -2.49 -9.88
N GLN A 128 -1.80 -1.24 -10.38
CA GLN A 128 -2.85 -0.71 -11.24
C GLN A 128 -2.33 -0.50 -12.67
N VAL A 129 -2.08 -1.60 -13.38
CA VAL A 129 -1.75 -1.54 -14.81
C VAL A 129 -2.99 -1.16 -15.61
N PHE A 130 -4.16 -1.68 -15.21
CA PHE A 130 -5.46 -1.47 -15.84
C PHE A 130 -6.45 -0.81 -14.87
N PRO A 131 -6.27 0.48 -14.53
CA PRO A 131 -7.11 1.16 -13.56
C PRO A 131 -8.56 1.21 -14.02
N PHE A 132 -9.47 1.21 -13.03
CA PHE A 132 -10.90 1.36 -13.28
C PHE A 132 -11.36 2.81 -13.21
N THR A 133 -12.35 3.11 -14.04
CA THR A 133 -13.17 4.31 -13.95
C THR A 133 -14.53 4.01 -14.58
N PRO A 134 -15.62 4.51 -14.02
CA PRO A 134 -16.97 4.28 -14.57
C PRO A 134 -17.17 4.90 -15.96
N PHE A 135 -16.35 5.90 -16.31
CA PHE A 135 -16.43 6.58 -17.61
C PHE A 135 -15.07 6.60 -18.30
N ALA A 136 -15.08 6.50 -19.63
CA ALA A 136 -13.89 6.58 -20.48
C ALA A 136 -12.75 5.60 -20.09
N GLN A 137 -13.09 4.42 -19.58
CA GLN A 137 -12.12 3.41 -19.12
C GLN A 137 -11.06 3.08 -20.17
N SER A 138 -11.43 2.93 -21.43
CA SER A 138 -10.49 2.65 -22.51
C SER A 138 -9.48 3.78 -22.73
N VAL A 139 -9.91 5.04 -22.54
CA VAL A 139 -9.03 6.21 -22.63
C VAL A 139 -8.06 6.23 -21.45
N LEU A 140 -8.56 6.03 -20.24
CA LEU A 140 -7.74 5.98 -19.04
C LEU A 140 -6.70 4.86 -19.13
N ARG A 141 -7.11 3.66 -19.55
CA ARG A 141 -6.19 2.54 -19.77
C ARG A 141 -5.10 2.88 -20.78
N LYS A 142 -5.47 3.47 -21.95
CA LYS A 142 -4.48 3.90 -22.95
C LYS A 142 -3.50 4.94 -22.40
N VAL A 143 -3.98 5.92 -21.64
CA VAL A 143 -3.11 6.93 -21.03
C VAL A 143 -2.19 6.29 -20.00
N ASN A 144 -2.70 5.40 -19.16
CA ASN A 144 -1.90 4.70 -18.16
C ASN A 144 -0.81 3.82 -18.81
N LEU A 145 -1.17 3.02 -19.80
CA LEU A 145 -0.23 2.17 -20.54
C LEU A 145 0.85 3.00 -21.25
N ARG A 146 0.49 4.15 -21.84
CA ARG A 146 1.47 5.09 -22.42
C ARG A 146 2.42 5.68 -21.39
N ASN A 147 1.93 5.92 -20.18
CA ASN A 147 2.78 6.40 -19.08
C ASN A 147 3.71 5.29 -18.60
N ILE A 148 3.23 4.06 -18.44
CA ILE A 148 4.03 2.88 -18.10
C ILE A 148 5.15 2.65 -19.13
N ALA A 149 4.83 2.73 -20.42
CA ALA A 149 5.78 2.54 -21.51
C ALA A 149 6.93 3.58 -21.54
N ARG A 150 6.86 4.64 -20.76
CA ARG A 150 7.94 5.64 -20.62
C ARG A 150 9.01 5.26 -19.60
N PHE A 151 8.79 4.20 -18.84
CA PHE A 151 9.75 3.66 -17.89
C PHE A 151 10.53 2.51 -18.52
N ASP A 152 11.76 2.29 -18.08
CA ASP A 152 12.58 1.18 -18.56
C ASP A 152 12.01 -0.16 -18.10
N ARG A 153 11.43 -0.19 -16.89
CA ARG A 153 10.73 -1.36 -16.33
C ARG A 153 9.48 -0.93 -15.56
N CYS A 154 8.49 -1.79 -15.61
CA CYS A 154 7.30 -1.71 -14.75
C CYS A 154 7.22 -2.97 -13.89
N TRP A 155 7.38 -2.81 -12.59
CA TRP A 155 7.27 -3.88 -11.60
C TRP A 155 5.88 -3.93 -11.02
N ILE A 156 5.19 -5.05 -11.24
CA ILE A 156 3.82 -5.24 -10.79
C ILE A 156 3.84 -5.94 -9.45
N MET A 157 3.37 -5.24 -8.41
CA MET A 157 3.26 -5.78 -7.06
C MET A 157 2.03 -6.66 -6.95
N ASP A 158 2.06 -7.84 -7.56
CA ASP A 158 1.00 -8.85 -7.45
C ASP A 158 1.60 -10.22 -7.73
N GLU A 159 0.82 -11.26 -7.49
CA GLU A 159 1.15 -12.62 -7.86
C GLU A 159 1.18 -12.75 -9.39
N GLN A 160 2.11 -13.56 -9.88
CA GLN A 160 2.19 -13.85 -11.32
C GLN A 160 0.96 -14.64 -11.82
N ARG A 161 0.38 -15.45 -10.93
CA ARG A 161 -0.80 -16.28 -11.26
C ARG A 161 -2.08 -15.46 -11.11
N SER A 162 -2.87 -15.41 -12.19
CA SER A 162 -4.21 -14.82 -12.16
C SER A 162 -5.16 -15.57 -11.21
N PRO A 163 -6.05 -14.88 -10.51
CA PRO A 163 -6.31 -13.43 -10.57
C PRO A 163 -5.41 -12.59 -9.66
N GLY A 164 -4.50 -13.17 -8.88
CA GLY A 164 -3.71 -12.46 -7.88
C GLY A 164 -4.56 -11.80 -6.80
N LEU A 165 -4.01 -10.83 -6.11
CA LEU A 165 -4.73 -10.00 -5.13
C LEU A 165 -5.42 -8.80 -5.78
N ALA A 166 -4.86 -8.28 -6.89
CA ALA A 166 -5.36 -7.09 -7.56
C ALA A 166 -6.42 -7.39 -8.64
N GLY A 167 -6.61 -8.65 -9.02
CA GLY A 167 -7.56 -9.07 -10.03
C GLY A 167 -7.30 -8.36 -11.38
N GLU A 168 -8.35 -7.82 -12.00
CA GLU A 168 -8.24 -7.15 -13.29
C GLU A 168 -7.38 -5.87 -13.26
N LEU A 169 -7.08 -5.30 -12.10
CA LEU A 169 -6.17 -4.15 -12.01
C LEU A 169 -4.77 -4.48 -12.51
N SER A 170 -4.32 -5.72 -12.35
CA SER A 170 -3.02 -6.22 -12.80
C SER A 170 -3.12 -7.29 -13.89
N HIS A 171 -4.24 -8.05 -13.94
CA HIS A 171 -4.46 -9.18 -14.86
C HIS A 171 -5.57 -8.93 -15.89
N GLY A 172 -6.01 -7.69 -16.07
CA GLY A 172 -7.17 -7.35 -16.90
C GLY A 172 -6.95 -7.42 -18.43
N ALA A 173 -5.70 -7.52 -18.88
CA ALA A 173 -5.34 -7.65 -20.29
C ALA A 173 -3.85 -8.05 -20.43
N GLU A 174 -3.35 -8.12 -21.66
CA GLU A 174 -1.93 -8.33 -21.95
C GLU A 174 -1.08 -7.18 -21.38
N LEU A 175 0.01 -7.56 -20.73
CA LEU A 175 0.93 -6.62 -20.08
C LEU A 175 1.81 -5.89 -21.10
N PRO A 176 2.20 -4.63 -20.81
CA PRO A 176 3.26 -3.96 -21.55
C PRO A 176 4.56 -4.78 -21.54
N GLY A 177 5.30 -4.79 -22.64
CA GLY A 177 6.52 -5.59 -22.78
C GLY A 177 7.66 -5.25 -21.82
N ASN A 178 7.60 -4.08 -21.16
CA ASN A 178 8.55 -3.68 -20.10
C ASN A 178 8.08 -4.08 -18.67
N SER A 179 6.99 -4.84 -18.56
CA SER A 179 6.35 -5.16 -17.28
C SER A 179 6.67 -6.57 -16.81
N ARG A 180 6.81 -6.74 -15.50
CA ARG A 180 6.94 -8.06 -14.85
C ARG A 180 6.32 -8.03 -13.46
N TYR A 181 5.80 -9.18 -13.01
CA TYR A 181 5.38 -9.37 -11.62
C TYR A 181 6.60 -9.51 -10.71
N ILE A 182 6.52 -8.89 -9.53
CA ILE A 182 7.55 -8.98 -8.49
C ILE A 182 7.03 -9.62 -7.19
N GLY A 183 5.81 -10.16 -7.22
CA GLY A 183 5.13 -10.66 -6.03
C GLY A 183 4.58 -9.54 -5.14
N ILE A 184 3.98 -9.92 -4.04
CA ILE A 184 3.45 -8.97 -3.06
C ILE A 184 4.59 -8.32 -2.27
N LEU A 185 4.45 -7.03 -1.96
CA LEU A 185 5.37 -6.27 -1.12
C LEU A 185 4.71 -5.98 0.23
N SER A 186 5.11 -6.70 1.27
CA SER A 186 4.61 -6.50 2.62
C SER A 186 5.73 -6.36 3.62
N ARG A 187 5.69 -5.32 4.44
CA ARG A 187 6.61 -5.14 5.57
C ARG A 187 6.38 -6.15 6.70
N MET A 188 5.31 -6.94 6.62
CA MET A 188 4.94 -7.94 7.62
C MET A 188 5.45 -9.34 7.29
N ALA A 189 5.94 -9.57 6.07
CA ALA A 189 6.40 -10.88 5.62
C ALA A 189 7.54 -11.49 6.47
N PRO A 190 8.56 -10.74 6.93
CA PRO A 190 9.64 -11.29 7.74
C PRO A 190 9.20 -11.78 9.12
N ILE A 191 8.16 -11.19 9.68
CA ILE A 191 7.73 -11.39 11.08
C ILE A 191 7.05 -12.74 11.26
N ARG A 192 6.38 -13.22 10.23
CA ARG A 192 5.71 -14.50 10.24
C ARG A 192 6.66 -15.69 10.52
N ASN A 193 7.92 -15.56 10.15
CA ASN A 193 8.94 -16.58 10.39
C ASN A 193 9.50 -16.54 11.81
N SER A 194 9.08 -15.58 12.64
CA SER A 194 9.47 -15.51 14.04
C SER A 194 8.53 -16.37 14.89
N PRO A 195 9.03 -17.22 15.79
CA PRO A 195 8.17 -17.98 16.69
C PRO A 195 7.27 -17.05 17.50
N SER A 196 5.96 -17.29 17.49
CA SER A 196 5.05 -16.59 18.39
C SER A 196 5.26 -17.16 19.81
N GLU A 197 5.66 -16.32 20.74
CA GLU A 197 5.76 -16.67 22.16
C GLU A 197 4.40 -16.59 22.87
N SER A 198 3.32 -16.14 22.17
CA SER A 198 2.03 -15.95 22.81
C SER A 198 1.14 -17.19 22.70
N THR A 199 0.62 -17.64 23.84
CA THR A 199 -0.27 -18.81 23.99
C THR A 199 -1.76 -18.47 23.87
N GLY A 200 -2.13 -17.30 23.29
CA GLY A 200 -3.51 -16.90 23.11
C GLY A 200 -3.67 -15.52 22.44
N ALA A 201 -4.85 -15.23 21.91
CA ALA A 201 -5.18 -13.93 21.33
C ALA A 201 -5.14 -12.84 22.41
N LYS A 202 -4.26 -11.84 22.23
CA LYS A 202 -4.15 -10.70 23.15
C LYS A 202 -5.32 -9.73 22.97
N TYR A 203 -5.79 -9.58 21.73
CA TYR A 203 -6.88 -8.67 21.40
C TYR A 203 -8.04 -9.45 20.76
N ARG A 204 -9.26 -9.11 21.16
CA ARG A 204 -10.45 -9.61 20.51
C ARG A 204 -10.57 -9.06 19.09
N ILE A 205 -10.38 -7.74 18.95
CA ILE A 205 -10.41 -7.06 17.66
C ILE A 205 -9.21 -6.15 17.56
N VAL A 206 -8.52 -6.20 16.41
CA VAL A 206 -7.54 -5.21 15.97
C VAL A 206 -8.08 -4.48 14.77
N ALA A 207 -8.40 -3.19 14.91
CA ALA A 207 -8.84 -2.33 13.82
C ALA A 207 -7.67 -1.50 13.30
N VAL A 208 -7.37 -1.63 11.99
CA VAL A 208 -6.34 -0.83 11.32
C VAL A 208 -7.05 0.16 10.40
N ILE A 209 -7.18 1.39 10.89
CA ILE A 209 -7.90 2.45 10.19
C ILE A 209 -6.96 3.15 9.22
N SER A 210 -7.46 3.44 8.04
CA SER A 210 -6.76 4.17 6.99
C SER A 210 -7.74 4.90 6.09
N GLY A 211 -7.21 5.72 5.20
CA GLY A 211 -7.99 6.46 4.21
C GLY A 211 -8.07 7.95 4.49
N PRO A 212 -8.64 8.70 3.55
CA PRO A 212 -8.78 10.15 3.67
C PRO A 212 -9.95 10.54 4.58
N GLU A 213 -9.88 11.76 5.11
CA GLU A 213 -11.04 12.37 5.78
C GLU A 213 -12.14 12.75 4.76
N PRO A 214 -13.42 12.70 5.13
CA PRO A 214 -13.97 12.33 6.45
C PRO A 214 -14.16 10.82 6.64
N GLN A 215 -13.92 10.01 5.61
CA GLN A 215 -14.23 8.57 5.62
C GLN A 215 -13.44 7.79 6.67
N ARG A 216 -12.24 8.25 7.01
CA ARG A 216 -11.42 7.68 8.08
C ARG A 216 -12.13 7.85 9.45
N SER A 217 -12.48 9.08 9.82
CA SER A 217 -13.15 9.39 11.10
C SER A 217 -14.55 8.78 11.20
N LEU A 218 -15.28 8.68 10.08
CA LEU A 218 -16.58 8.01 10.08
C LEU A 218 -16.44 6.51 10.39
N LEU A 219 -15.46 5.82 9.81
CA LEU A 219 -15.19 4.42 10.14
C LEU A 219 -14.75 4.27 11.60
N GLU A 220 -13.86 5.14 12.08
CA GLU A 220 -13.39 5.16 13.47
C GLU A 220 -14.58 5.19 14.44
N ASN A 221 -15.49 6.15 14.27
CA ASN A 221 -16.64 6.32 15.15
C ASN A 221 -17.55 5.08 15.16
N ILE A 222 -17.85 4.49 14.00
CA ILE A 222 -18.67 3.28 13.90
C ILE A 222 -18.01 2.11 14.66
N LEU A 223 -16.70 1.93 14.47
CA LEU A 223 -15.98 0.84 15.12
C LEU A 223 -15.89 1.03 16.64
N LEU A 224 -15.58 2.24 17.11
CA LEU A 224 -15.51 2.55 18.54
C LEU A 224 -16.87 2.33 19.22
N GLU A 225 -17.98 2.74 18.61
CA GLU A 225 -19.31 2.54 19.16
C GLU A 225 -19.61 1.04 19.37
N GLN A 226 -19.37 0.21 18.36
CA GLN A 226 -19.65 -1.22 18.44
C GLN A 226 -18.67 -1.98 19.33
N MET A 227 -17.38 -1.68 19.26
CA MET A 227 -16.33 -2.36 20.04
C MET A 227 -16.53 -2.18 21.54
N GLN A 228 -17.03 -1.04 22.01
CA GLN A 228 -17.32 -0.80 23.43
C GLN A 228 -18.35 -1.79 24.01
N GLY A 229 -19.25 -2.33 23.20
CA GLY A 229 -20.25 -3.33 23.58
C GLY A 229 -19.75 -4.77 23.54
N ILE A 230 -18.60 -5.03 22.94
CA ILE A 230 -18.03 -6.37 22.76
C ILE A 230 -17.04 -6.66 23.89
N LYS A 231 -17.19 -7.80 24.57
CA LYS A 231 -16.28 -8.22 25.65
C LYS A 231 -14.89 -8.53 25.10
N GLY A 232 -13.86 -8.23 25.88
CA GLY A 232 -12.44 -8.46 25.55
C GLY A 232 -11.70 -7.16 25.28
N GLU A 233 -10.38 -7.24 25.18
CA GLU A 233 -9.52 -6.10 24.87
C GLU A 233 -9.48 -5.85 23.37
N HIS A 234 -9.46 -4.60 22.97
CA HIS A 234 -9.42 -4.18 21.58
C HIS A 234 -8.28 -3.20 21.34
N LEU A 235 -7.77 -3.20 20.12
CA LEU A 235 -6.76 -2.25 19.65
C LEU A 235 -7.26 -1.54 18.41
N VAL A 236 -7.13 -0.21 18.38
CA VAL A 236 -7.40 0.62 17.19
C VAL A 236 -6.13 1.36 16.82
N VAL A 237 -5.63 1.11 15.62
CA VAL A 237 -4.49 1.83 15.02
C VAL A 237 -5.04 2.82 14.02
N LEU A 238 -4.89 4.13 14.32
CA LEU A 238 -5.60 5.22 13.66
C LEU A 238 -5.04 5.60 12.27
N GLY A 239 -3.80 5.16 11.95
CA GLY A 239 -3.14 5.58 10.72
C GLY A 239 -2.69 7.05 10.70
N LEU A 240 -2.46 7.62 11.90
CA LEU A 240 -2.06 9.02 12.13
C LEU A 240 -0.64 9.04 12.73
N PRO A 241 0.42 9.09 11.90
CA PRO A 241 1.81 8.98 12.38
C PRO A 241 2.25 10.17 13.23
N ASP A 242 1.58 11.30 13.12
CA ASP A 242 1.86 12.52 13.91
C ASP A 242 1.20 12.48 15.31
N GLU A 243 0.25 11.56 15.56
CA GLU A 243 -0.34 11.34 16.87
C GLU A 243 0.48 10.30 17.66
N LEU A 244 1.26 10.78 18.63
CA LEU A 244 2.13 9.92 19.43
C LEU A 244 1.44 9.36 20.68
N ASP A 245 0.35 9.98 21.13
CA ASP A 245 -0.31 9.63 22.38
C ASP A 245 -1.17 8.37 22.24
N GLN A 246 -0.99 7.45 23.19
CA GLN A 246 -1.89 6.33 23.38
C GLN A 246 -3.09 6.79 24.21
N LYS A 247 -4.30 6.51 23.74
CA LYS A 247 -5.56 6.79 24.44
C LYS A 247 -6.24 5.49 24.81
N GLN A 248 -6.92 5.48 25.97
CA GLN A 248 -7.74 4.35 26.41
C GLN A 248 -9.20 4.80 26.53
N ILE A 249 -10.10 4.07 25.88
CA ILE A 249 -11.55 4.27 25.99
C ILE A 249 -12.16 2.93 26.39
N LYS A 250 -12.52 2.78 27.68
CA LYS A 250 -13.00 1.49 28.23
C LYS A 250 -12.02 0.34 27.94
N ASN A 251 -12.46 -0.66 27.18
CA ASN A 251 -11.70 -1.83 26.74
C ASN A 251 -10.99 -1.64 25.39
N ILE A 252 -10.86 -0.41 24.90
CA ILE A 252 -10.24 -0.09 23.62
C ILE A 252 -8.99 0.72 23.84
N THR A 253 -7.84 0.21 23.41
CA THR A 253 -6.59 0.95 23.30
C THR A 253 -6.50 1.57 21.91
N MET A 254 -6.25 2.87 21.84
CA MET A 254 -6.09 3.63 20.60
C MET A 254 -4.67 4.13 20.47
N ILE A 255 -4.05 3.92 19.29
CA ILE A 255 -2.67 4.34 19.00
C ILE A 255 -2.66 5.01 17.63
N GLY A 256 -2.02 6.17 17.52
CA GLY A 256 -1.95 6.91 16.25
C GLY A 256 -1.29 6.12 15.14
N HIS A 257 -0.10 5.57 15.38
CA HIS A 257 0.66 4.75 14.43
C HIS A 257 1.41 3.63 15.15
N MET A 258 1.64 2.53 14.46
CA MET A 258 2.39 1.38 14.97
C MET A 258 3.40 0.90 13.93
N GLN A 259 4.64 0.65 14.39
CA GLN A 259 5.70 0.07 13.54
C GLN A 259 5.30 -1.31 13.00
N GLY A 260 5.81 -1.67 11.83
CA GLY A 260 5.44 -2.88 11.11
C GLY A 260 5.50 -4.16 11.95
N SER A 261 6.57 -4.37 12.70
CA SER A 261 6.77 -5.56 13.56
C SER A 261 5.73 -5.66 14.69
N LYS A 262 5.45 -4.56 15.35
CA LYS A 262 4.46 -4.51 16.44
C LYS A 262 3.04 -4.68 15.90
N LEU A 263 2.73 -4.04 14.76
CA LEU A 263 1.43 -4.16 14.11
C LEU A 263 1.18 -5.59 13.63
N ALA A 264 2.15 -6.22 12.99
CA ALA A 264 2.03 -7.61 12.54
C ALA A 264 1.78 -8.58 13.69
N ARG A 265 2.49 -8.41 14.84
CA ARG A 265 2.24 -9.20 16.03
C ARG A 265 0.82 -8.97 16.56
N ALA A 266 0.39 -7.72 16.69
CA ALA A 266 -0.97 -7.39 17.17
C ALA A 266 -2.05 -8.01 16.26
N MET A 267 -1.88 -7.92 14.93
CA MET A 267 -2.79 -8.55 13.95
C MET A 267 -2.76 -10.08 14.06
N SER A 268 -1.57 -10.68 14.21
CA SER A 268 -1.42 -12.14 14.35
C SER A 268 -2.03 -12.67 15.65
N ASP A 269 -1.92 -11.90 16.74
CA ASP A 269 -2.41 -12.25 18.08
C ASP A 269 -3.84 -11.71 18.35
N SER A 270 -4.65 -11.48 17.30
CA SER A 270 -6.04 -11.05 17.43
C SER A 270 -7.02 -12.14 16.97
N GLU A 271 -8.24 -12.14 17.50
CA GLU A 271 -9.31 -13.02 16.98
C GLU A 271 -9.82 -12.52 15.65
N MET A 272 -10.04 -11.22 15.50
CA MET A 272 -10.50 -10.58 14.26
C MET A 272 -9.70 -9.33 13.93
N ILE A 273 -9.38 -9.16 12.67
CA ILE A 273 -8.82 -7.93 12.11
C ILE A 273 -9.93 -7.18 11.37
N VAL A 274 -9.99 -5.86 11.53
CA VAL A 274 -10.87 -4.98 10.76
C VAL A 274 -10.02 -3.95 10.01
N SER A 275 -10.26 -3.79 8.72
CA SER A 275 -9.52 -2.82 7.92
C SER A 275 -10.28 -2.35 6.68
N ARG A 276 -9.72 -1.36 5.98
CA ARG A 276 -10.13 -1.02 4.62
C ARG A 276 -9.67 -2.09 3.61
N SER A 277 -10.36 -2.19 2.46
CA SER A 277 -9.95 -3.02 1.34
C SER A 277 -8.84 -2.39 0.47
N GLY A 278 -7.95 -1.61 1.08
CA GLY A 278 -6.81 -1.03 0.37
C GLY A 278 -5.79 -2.10 -0.02
N TYR A 279 -5.21 -2.00 -1.22
CA TYR A 279 -4.34 -3.03 -1.77
C TYR A 279 -3.13 -3.37 -0.88
N THR A 280 -2.49 -2.36 -0.28
CA THR A 280 -1.38 -2.59 0.66
C THR A 280 -1.82 -3.44 1.86
N THR A 281 -3.01 -3.17 2.42
CA THR A 281 -3.55 -3.97 3.52
C THR A 281 -3.84 -5.42 3.10
N LEU A 282 -4.34 -5.62 1.88
CA LEU A 282 -4.55 -6.96 1.34
C LEU A 282 -3.23 -7.74 1.19
N MET A 283 -2.16 -7.07 0.73
CA MET A 283 -0.82 -7.67 0.70
C MET A 283 -0.33 -8.03 2.11
N ASP A 284 -0.55 -7.16 3.09
CA ASP A 284 -0.16 -7.41 4.49
C ASP A 284 -0.93 -8.58 5.09
N LEU A 285 -2.24 -8.65 4.89
CA LEU A 285 -3.08 -9.77 5.32
C LEU A 285 -2.69 -11.08 4.66
N ALA A 286 -2.40 -11.04 3.35
CA ALA A 286 -1.95 -12.21 2.61
C ALA A 286 -0.58 -12.72 3.11
N ALA A 287 0.36 -11.81 3.37
CA ALA A 287 1.68 -12.14 3.92
C ALA A 287 1.59 -12.75 5.32
N LEU A 288 0.68 -12.26 6.17
CA LEU A 288 0.41 -12.81 7.49
C LEU A 288 -0.37 -14.13 7.43
N GLY A 289 -1.04 -14.44 6.33
CA GLY A 289 -1.97 -15.56 6.23
C GLY A 289 -3.20 -15.37 7.14
N ARG A 290 -3.68 -14.14 7.28
CA ARG A 290 -4.81 -13.78 8.15
C ARG A 290 -6.03 -13.38 7.35
N SER A 291 -7.20 -13.86 7.78
CA SER A 291 -8.49 -13.31 7.37
C SER A 291 -8.81 -12.01 8.11
N ALA A 292 -9.74 -11.23 7.56
CA ALA A 292 -10.17 -9.97 8.14
C ALA A 292 -11.59 -9.61 7.72
N LEU A 293 -12.24 -8.77 8.51
CA LEU A 293 -13.38 -7.97 8.04
C LEU A 293 -12.80 -6.78 7.25
N ILE A 294 -13.05 -6.73 5.95
CA ILE A 294 -12.64 -5.61 5.11
C ILE A 294 -13.86 -4.74 4.75
N VAL A 295 -13.66 -3.42 4.89
CA VAL A 295 -14.72 -2.41 4.72
C VAL A 295 -14.27 -1.43 3.64
N PRO A 296 -14.76 -1.56 2.38
CA PRO A 296 -14.41 -0.62 1.32
C PRO A 296 -14.76 0.82 1.70
N THR A 297 -13.91 1.77 1.31
CA THR A 297 -14.23 3.19 1.44
C THR A 297 -15.31 3.55 0.43
N PRO A 298 -16.47 4.10 0.87
CA PRO A 298 -17.55 4.45 -0.05
C PRO A 298 -17.10 5.42 -1.14
N GLY A 299 -17.43 5.11 -2.39
CA GLY A 299 -17.08 5.91 -3.56
C GLY A 299 -15.62 5.81 -4.01
N GLN A 300 -14.80 4.95 -3.40
CA GLN A 300 -13.46 4.67 -3.89
C GLN A 300 -13.47 3.39 -4.74
N GLU A 301 -13.54 3.55 -6.05
CA GLU A 301 -13.73 2.51 -7.05
C GLU A 301 -12.79 1.30 -6.89
N GLU A 302 -11.51 1.56 -6.63
CA GLU A 302 -10.52 0.50 -6.39
C GLU A 302 -10.89 -0.35 -5.18
N GLN A 303 -11.20 0.28 -4.04
CA GLN A 303 -11.52 -0.44 -2.82
C GLN A 303 -12.85 -1.18 -2.92
N GLU A 304 -13.83 -0.59 -3.58
CA GLU A 304 -15.11 -1.26 -3.85
C GLU A 304 -14.93 -2.46 -4.78
N TYR A 305 -14.08 -2.33 -5.81
CA TYR A 305 -13.73 -3.43 -6.68
C TYR A 305 -13.01 -4.56 -5.91
N LEU A 306 -11.97 -4.22 -5.15
CA LEU A 306 -11.22 -5.20 -4.35
C LEU A 306 -12.11 -5.87 -3.30
N GLY A 307 -13.03 -5.12 -2.67
CA GLY A 307 -14.04 -5.68 -1.78
C GLY A 307 -14.92 -6.73 -2.49
N ARG A 308 -15.46 -6.41 -3.67
CA ARG A 308 -16.27 -7.36 -4.46
C ARG A 308 -15.44 -8.58 -4.91
N LEU A 309 -14.23 -8.38 -5.39
CA LEU A 309 -13.32 -9.46 -5.80
C LEU A 309 -13.11 -10.46 -4.66
N HIS A 310 -12.80 -9.96 -3.48
CA HIS A 310 -12.45 -10.80 -2.34
C HIS A 310 -13.64 -11.36 -1.57
N ALA A 311 -14.82 -10.76 -1.68
CA ALA A 311 -16.07 -11.33 -1.11
C ALA A 311 -16.38 -12.72 -1.66
N GLY A 312 -16.12 -12.95 -2.97
CA GLY A 312 -16.37 -14.23 -3.63
C GLY A 312 -15.36 -15.33 -3.32
N THR A 313 -14.25 -15.01 -2.67
CA THR A 313 -13.16 -15.97 -2.42
C THR A 313 -13.28 -16.72 -1.09
N GLY A 314 -14.19 -16.30 -0.20
CA GLY A 314 -14.25 -16.80 1.19
C GLY A 314 -13.04 -16.46 2.05
N ARG A 315 -12.09 -15.70 1.50
CA ARG A 315 -10.84 -15.30 2.17
C ARG A 315 -11.07 -14.20 3.20
N TYR A 316 -11.97 -13.26 2.91
CA TYR A 316 -12.28 -12.12 3.75
C TYR A 316 -13.78 -11.97 3.92
N ILE A 317 -14.20 -11.49 5.10
CA ILE A 317 -15.55 -11.00 5.33
C ILE A 317 -15.62 -9.59 4.75
N VAL A 318 -16.64 -9.29 3.96
CA VAL A 318 -16.79 -7.95 3.35
C VAL A 318 -18.12 -7.35 3.79
N GLN A 319 -18.06 -6.16 4.42
CA GLN A 319 -19.24 -5.40 4.78
C GLN A 319 -19.13 -3.96 4.29
N GLN A 320 -20.28 -3.35 3.96
CA GLN A 320 -20.34 -1.95 3.60
C GLN A 320 -20.25 -1.08 4.87
N GLN A 321 -19.64 0.11 4.75
CA GLN A 321 -19.43 1.00 5.91
C GLN A 321 -20.71 1.35 6.67
N ASN A 322 -21.82 1.50 5.97
CA ASN A 322 -23.13 1.86 6.57
C ASN A 322 -23.89 0.66 7.18
N SER A 323 -23.37 -0.54 7.08
CA SER A 323 -23.99 -1.77 7.57
C SER A 323 -22.99 -2.69 8.30
N ILE A 324 -21.96 -2.10 8.92
CA ILE A 324 -20.99 -2.85 9.72
C ILE A 324 -21.70 -3.48 10.92
N ASP A 325 -21.46 -4.78 11.11
CA ASP A 325 -21.88 -5.55 12.28
C ASP A 325 -20.71 -6.43 12.74
N LEU A 326 -19.98 -5.93 13.74
CA LEU A 326 -18.82 -6.62 14.30
C LEU A 326 -19.20 -7.91 15.03
N THR A 327 -20.39 -7.97 15.63
CA THR A 327 -20.85 -9.16 16.36
C THR A 327 -21.09 -10.31 15.40
N THR A 328 -21.81 -10.07 14.30
CA THR A 328 -22.01 -11.06 13.24
C THR A 328 -20.67 -11.47 12.61
N ALA A 329 -19.78 -10.51 12.33
CA ALA A 329 -18.46 -10.78 11.75
C ALA A 329 -17.60 -11.68 12.65
N LEU A 330 -17.60 -11.45 13.98
CA LEU A 330 -16.90 -12.30 14.95
C LEU A 330 -17.44 -13.74 14.99
N GLY A 331 -18.73 -13.94 14.75
CA GLY A 331 -19.37 -15.25 14.68
C GLY A 331 -19.12 -15.97 13.35
N THR A 332 -18.63 -15.27 12.34
CA THR A 332 -18.36 -15.84 11.01
C THR A 332 -16.90 -16.27 10.96
N THR A 333 -16.63 -17.56 11.10
CA THR A 333 -15.29 -18.08 10.83
C THR A 333 -15.05 -18.04 9.33
N ALA A 334 -13.93 -17.44 8.92
CA ALA A 334 -13.45 -17.63 7.55
C ALA A 334 -13.14 -19.12 7.38
N ASP A 335 -13.86 -19.80 6.49
CA ASP A 335 -13.90 -21.27 6.36
C ASP A 335 -12.57 -21.91 5.93
N GLN A 336 -11.51 -21.12 5.67
CA GLN A 336 -10.22 -21.68 5.28
C GLN A 336 -9.07 -20.95 5.99
N PRO A 337 -8.15 -21.74 6.61
CA PRO A 337 -6.86 -21.17 6.99
C PRO A 337 -6.18 -20.68 5.71
N LEU A 338 -5.93 -19.38 5.65
CA LEU A 338 -5.23 -18.80 4.51
C LEU A 338 -3.83 -19.38 4.47
N THR A 339 -3.52 -20.08 3.39
CA THR A 339 -2.13 -20.43 3.12
C THR A 339 -1.41 -19.10 2.93
N PRO A 340 -0.44 -18.79 3.81
CA PRO A 340 0.31 -17.57 3.69
C PRO A 340 0.96 -17.52 2.32
N GLN A 341 0.66 -16.47 1.59
CA GLN A 341 1.31 -16.26 0.32
C GLN A 341 2.75 -15.84 0.59
N HIS A 342 3.69 -16.61 0.07
CA HIS A 342 5.08 -16.24 0.17
C HIS A 342 5.25 -14.89 -0.50
N SER A 343 5.78 -13.92 0.25
CA SER A 343 6.26 -12.70 -0.38
C SER A 343 7.14 -13.11 -1.55
N GLY A 344 6.92 -12.55 -2.72
CA GLY A 344 7.65 -12.88 -3.94
C GLY A 344 9.14 -12.56 -3.88
N SER A 345 9.83 -13.03 -2.82
CA SER A 345 11.24 -12.77 -2.59
C SER A 345 12.08 -13.11 -3.82
N ASP A 346 11.79 -14.23 -4.46
CA ASP A 346 12.53 -14.68 -5.64
C ASP A 346 12.23 -13.81 -6.87
N LEU A 347 10.96 -13.46 -7.11
CA LEU A 347 10.57 -12.56 -8.22
C LEU A 347 11.14 -11.15 -8.06
N LEU A 348 11.18 -10.65 -6.81
CA LEU A 348 11.81 -9.36 -6.52
C LEU A 348 13.34 -9.44 -6.70
N ASP A 349 13.98 -10.53 -6.28
CA ASP A 349 15.42 -10.72 -6.45
C ASP A 349 15.81 -10.82 -7.92
N GLU A 350 15.03 -11.54 -8.73
CA GLU A 350 15.19 -11.56 -10.19
C GLU A 350 15.04 -10.16 -10.81
N ALA A 351 14.05 -9.38 -10.34
CA ALA A 351 13.83 -8.02 -10.82
C ALA A 351 14.99 -7.09 -10.46
N LEU A 352 15.57 -7.23 -9.25
CA LEU A 352 16.76 -6.49 -8.83
C LEU A 352 18.02 -6.95 -9.60
N GLY A 353 18.09 -8.22 -9.98
CA GLY A 353 19.12 -8.74 -10.88
C GLY A 353 19.06 -8.10 -12.26
N ASP A 354 17.86 -7.95 -12.83
CA ASP A 354 17.64 -7.23 -14.10
C ASP A 354 18.02 -5.74 -13.99
N LEU A 355 17.65 -5.07 -12.89
CA LEU A 355 18.10 -3.71 -12.62
C LEU A 355 19.62 -3.60 -12.57
N ALA A 356 20.29 -4.55 -11.93
CA ALA A 356 21.75 -4.57 -11.88
C ALA A 356 22.38 -4.68 -13.27
N GLY A 357 21.75 -5.41 -14.19
CA GLY A 357 22.12 -5.47 -15.61
C GLY A 357 21.97 -4.14 -16.35
N LEU A 358 20.92 -3.36 -16.02
CA LEU A 358 20.71 -2.03 -16.62
C LEU A 358 21.74 -0.98 -16.12
N LEU A 359 22.43 -1.25 -15.01
CA LEU A 359 23.38 -0.32 -14.36
C LEU A 359 24.85 -0.65 -14.64
N GLN A 360 25.13 -1.66 -15.45
CA GLN A 360 26.45 -1.99 -15.96
C GLN A 360 26.80 -1.14 -17.18
#